data_e772f240bd5cbc9034f318fde749f934
#
_entry.id   e772f240bd5cbc9034f318fde749f934
#
_cell.length_a   1.000
_cell.length_b   1.000
_cell.length_c   1.000
_cell.angle_alpha   90.00
_cell.angle_beta   90.00
_cell.angle_gamma   90.00
#
_symmetry.space_group_name_H-M   'P 1'
#
loop_
_entity.id
_entity.type
_entity.pdbx_description
1 polymer ?
#
loop_
_entity_poly.entity_id
_entity_poly.type
_entity_poly.pdbx_seq_one_letter_code
_entity_poly.pdbx_strand_id
1 'polypeptide(L)'
;MNAEQALEWMKLFNEKIQEQKDYLSELDTPIGDGDHGGNMARGMAAVMENLEGKQFETSSDVFKLVSMQLLSKVGGASGPLYGSAFMGMAKADSNSKIDEILQSGLDMIVKRGKAEVGEKTMVDVWTPVIAALSDGQLTQEVIDQVVNATKDLLATKGRASYVGERSLGHIDPGSFSSGLLFTALLETGVV
;
A
#
# COMPACT_ATOMS: atom_id res chain seq x y z
N MET A 1 -16.85 -6.28 0.38
CA MET A 1 -16.62 -5.05 1.20
C MET A 1 -17.63 -3.99 0.78
N ASN A 2 -18.30 -3.32 1.73
CA ASN A 2 -19.20 -2.19 1.45
C ASN A 2 -18.48 -0.84 1.57
N ALA A 3 -19.20 0.27 1.29
CA ALA A 3 -18.63 1.63 1.33
C ALA A 3 -18.16 2.05 2.73
N GLU A 4 -18.92 1.73 3.78
CA GLU A 4 -18.56 2.08 5.17
C GLU A 4 -17.29 1.38 5.62
N GLN A 5 -17.14 0.10 5.29
CA GLN A 5 -15.93 -0.69 5.56
C GLN A 5 -14.72 -0.13 4.80
N ALA A 6 -14.91 0.30 3.55
CA ALA A 6 -13.83 0.92 2.78
C ALA A 6 -13.42 2.29 3.36
N LEU A 7 -14.37 3.09 3.84
CA LEU A 7 -14.09 4.35 4.52
C LEU A 7 -13.32 4.14 5.83
N GLU A 8 -13.75 3.18 6.65
CA GLU A 8 -13.06 2.86 7.89
C GLU A 8 -11.63 2.35 7.64
N TRP A 9 -11.45 1.50 6.62
CA TRP A 9 -10.11 1.06 6.21
C TRP A 9 -9.21 2.24 5.84
N MET A 10 -9.69 3.19 5.05
CA MET A 10 -8.89 4.37 4.67
C MET A 10 -8.58 5.27 5.86
N LYS A 11 -9.50 5.40 6.80
CA LYS A 11 -9.28 6.16 8.03
C LYS A 11 -8.17 5.52 8.88
N LEU A 12 -8.26 4.21 9.16
CA LEU A 12 -7.25 3.47 9.90
C LEU A 12 -5.88 3.51 9.19
N PHE A 13 -5.87 3.36 7.86
CA PHE A 13 -4.64 3.49 7.08
C PHE A 13 -4.03 4.89 7.20
N ASN A 14 -4.83 5.94 7.10
CA ASN A 14 -4.35 7.31 7.30
C ASN A 14 -3.75 7.49 8.70
N GLU A 15 -4.42 7.04 9.76
CA GLU A 15 -3.93 7.14 11.13
C GLU A 15 -2.53 6.50 11.25
N LYS A 16 -2.36 5.27 10.75
CA LYS A 16 -1.07 4.58 10.75
C LYS A 16 0.02 5.31 9.95
N ILE A 17 -0.32 5.85 8.80
CA ILE A 17 0.63 6.64 8.00
C ILE A 17 1.05 7.92 8.73
N GLN A 18 0.10 8.63 9.37
CA GLN A 18 0.43 9.85 10.13
C GLN A 18 1.33 9.54 11.35
N GLU A 19 1.06 8.43 12.05
CA GLU A 19 1.86 7.98 13.19
C GLU A 19 3.27 7.55 12.77
N GLN A 20 3.42 6.89 11.63
CA GLN A 20 4.66 6.27 11.17
C GLN A 20 5.43 7.10 10.12
N LYS A 21 4.99 8.32 9.82
CA LYS A 21 5.57 9.13 8.73
C LYS A 21 7.07 9.38 8.87
N ASP A 22 7.53 9.63 10.09
CA ASP A 22 8.94 9.92 10.36
C ASP A 22 9.77 8.64 10.18
N TYR A 23 9.29 7.51 10.71
CA TYR A 23 9.93 6.21 10.53
C TYR A 23 9.95 5.77 9.05
N LEU A 24 8.88 5.98 8.30
CA LEU A 24 8.85 5.73 6.85
C LEU A 24 9.92 6.54 6.10
N SER A 25 10.16 7.80 6.51
CA SER A 25 11.21 8.63 5.93
C SER A 25 12.61 8.18 6.37
N GLU A 26 12.77 7.69 7.61
CA GLU A 26 14.01 7.08 8.08
C GLU A 26 14.35 5.81 7.29
N LEU A 27 13.37 4.95 7.00
CA LEU A 27 13.57 3.75 6.17
C LEU A 27 14.00 4.10 4.73
N ASP A 28 13.46 5.18 4.19
CA ASP A 28 13.74 5.65 2.83
C ASP A 28 15.12 6.33 2.70
N THR A 29 15.61 6.96 3.76
CA THR A 29 16.87 7.74 3.74
C THR A 29 18.08 6.96 3.22
N PRO A 30 18.37 5.72 3.67
CA PRO A 30 19.56 4.98 3.21
C PRO A 30 19.42 4.42 1.79
N ILE A 31 18.22 4.26 1.26
CA ILE A 31 17.96 3.57 -0.01
C ILE A 31 17.11 4.38 -1.00
N GLY A 32 16.75 5.62 -0.63
CA GLY A 32 15.93 6.52 -1.44
C GLY A 32 16.35 7.97 -1.27
N ASP A 33 15.40 8.87 -1.10
CA ASP A 33 15.61 10.30 -0.89
C ASP A 33 15.00 10.82 0.44
N GLY A 34 14.51 9.93 1.28
CA GLY A 34 14.00 10.24 2.61
C GLY A 34 12.63 10.93 2.63
N ASP A 35 11.90 10.91 1.53
CA ASP A 35 10.65 11.66 1.39
C ASP A 35 9.37 10.81 1.45
N HIS A 36 9.50 9.45 1.51
CA HIS A 36 8.39 8.53 1.41
C HIS A 36 7.31 8.79 2.47
N GLY A 37 7.69 8.93 3.73
CA GLY A 37 6.75 9.18 4.83
C GLY A 37 5.99 10.50 4.68
N GLY A 38 6.72 11.57 4.36
CA GLY A 38 6.11 12.88 4.12
C GLY A 38 5.16 12.89 2.92
N ASN A 39 5.53 12.19 1.84
CA ASN A 39 4.69 12.04 0.66
C ASN A 39 3.41 11.27 0.97
N MET A 40 3.50 10.12 1.66
CA MET A 40 2.35 9.31 2.03
C MET A 40 1.42 10.05 2.99
N ALA A 41 1.96 10.70 4.03
CA ALA A 41 1.19 11.46 5.01
C ALA A 41 0.39 12.60 4.35
N ARG A 42 1.01 13.34 3.45
CA ARG A 42 0.37 14.42 2.68
C ARG A 42 -0.72 13.88 1.76
N GLY A 43 -0.46 12.75 1.09
CA GLY A 43 -1.43 12.11 0.21
C GLY A 43 -2.64 11.57 0.96
N MET A 44 -2.42 10.90 2.09
CA MET A 44 -3.51 10.36 2.90
C MET A 44 -4.34 11.45 3.59
N ALA A 45 -3.71 12.55 4.02
CA ALA A 45 -4.44 13.72 4.52
C ALA A 45 -5.40 14.28 3.46
N ALA A 46 -4.94 14.41 2.20
CA ALA A 46 -5.78 14.86 1.10
C ALA A 46 -6.90 13.85 0.77
N VAL A 47 -6.65 12.55 0.92
CA VAL A 47 -7.69 11.51 0.81
C VAL A 47 -8.77 11.76 1.86
N MET A 48 -8.40 11.91 3.14
CA MET A 48 -9.36 12.11 4.24
C MET A 48 -10.18 13.39 4.06
N GLU A 49 -9.54 14.51 3.72
CA GLU A 49 -10.23 15.77 3.42
C GLU A 49 -11.28 15.61 2.33
N ASN A 50 -11.00 14.82 1.31
CA ASN A 50 -11.91 14.60 0.19
C ASN A 50 -12.98 13.52 0.43
N LEU A 51 -12.79 12.64 1.42
CA LEU A 51 -13.80 11.67 1.86
C LEU A 51 -14.78 12.28 2.85
N GLU A 52 -14.33 13.27 3.64
CA GLU A 52 -15.15 13.90 4.70
C GLU A 52 -16.47 14.47 4.17
N GLY A 53 -17.57 14.16 4.86
CA GLY A 53 -18.91 14.65 4.55
C GLY A 53 -19.53 14.10 3.26
N LYS A 54 -18.87 13.21 2.54
CA LYS A 54 -19.41 12.57 1.34
C LYS A 54 -20.08 11.24 1.67
N GLN A 55 -21.12 10.94 0.90
CA GLN A 55 -21.77 9.64 0.89
C GLN A 55 -21.33 8.85 -0.34
N PHE A 56 -21.09 7.56 -0.16
CA PHE A 56 -20.68 6.64 -1.21
C PHE A 56 -21.63 5.46 -1.24
N GLU A 57 -22.00 5.02 -2.44
CA GLU A 57 -22.88 3.86 -2.61
C GLU A 57 -22.10 2.56 -2.52
N THR A 58 -20.86 2.55 -3.03
CA THR A 58 -20.02 1.36 -3.12
C THR A 58 -18.60 1.60 -2.63
N SER A 59 -17.90 0.53 -2.26
CA SER A 59 -16.44 0.59 -2.00
C SER A 59 -15.64 1.02 -3.24
N SER A 60 -16.12 0.68 -4.44
CA SER A 60 -15.52 1.12 -5.71
C SER A 60 -15.47 2.64 -5.82
N ASP A 61 -16.53 3.36 -5.40
CA ASP A 61 -16.57 4.82 -5.43
C ASP A 61 -15.54 5.43 -4.47
N VAL A 62 -15.39 4.81 -3.27
CA VAL A 62 -14.37 5.20 -2.30
C VAL A 62 -12.99 5.02 -2.91
N PHE A 63 -12.66 3.82 -3.42
CA PHE A 63 -11.36 3.51 -4.00
C PHE A 63 -11.02 4.39 -5.21
N LYS A 64 -12.01 4.73 -6.04
CA LYS A 64 -11.82 5.64 -7.16
C LYS A 64 -11.40 7.04 -6.70
N LEU A 65 -12.04 7.57 -5.66
CA LEU A 65 -11.66 8.86 -5.09
C LEU A 65 -10.26 8.79 -4.47
N VAL A 66 -9.96 7.75 -3.68
CA VAL A 66 -8.65 7.52 -3.09
C VAL A 66 -7.57 7.48 -4.18
N SER A 67 -7.79 6.71 -5.25
CA SER A 67 -6.88 6.65 -6.40
C SER A 67 -6.57 8.03 -6.96
N MET A 68 -7.59 8.84 -7.20
CA MET A 68 -7.43 10.19 -7.77
C MET A 68 -6.60 11.10 -6.86
N GLN A 69 -6.84 11.05 -5.55
CA GLN A 69 -6.07 11.86 -4.59
C GLN A 69 -4.62 11.41 -4.51
N LEU A 70 -4.36 10.11 -4.42
CA LEU A 70 -2.99 9.58 -4.36
C LEU A 70 -2.19 9.89 -5.63
N LEU A 71 -2.80 9.75 -6.82
CA LEU A 71 -2.18 10.11 -8.09
C LEU A 71 -1.79 11.59 -8.18
N SER A 72 -2.57 12.48 -7.54
CA SER A 72 -2.38 13.93 -7.66
C SER A 72 -1.58 14.55 -6.50
N LYS A 73 -1.55 13.93 -5.32
CA LYS A 73 -1.02 14.53 -4.09
C LYS A 73 0.18 13.79 -3.50
N VAL A 74 0.39 12.52 -3.82
CA VAL A 74 1.58 11.78 -3.38
C VAL A 74 2.69 11.96 -4.40
N GLY A 75 3.85 12.44 -3.93
CA GLY A 75 5.05 12.57 -4.74
C GLY A 75 5.78 11.24 -4.98
N GLY A 76 6.85 11.29 -5.76
CA GLY A 76 7.73 10.16 -6.00
C GLY A 76 7.06 9.01 -6.76
N ALA A 77 7.56 7.79 -6.55
CA ALA A 77 7.03 6.58 -7.18
C ALA A 77 5.75 6.08 -6.49
N SER A 78 5.56 6.40 -5.20
CA SER A 78 4.46 5.89 -4.37
C SER A 78 3.09 6.35 -4.86
N GLY A 79 2.96 7.62 -5.26
CA GLY A 79 1.70 8.14 -5.79
C GLY A 79 1.18 7.35 -6.98
N PRO A 80 1.96 7.20 -8.06
CA PRO A 80 1.57 6.38 -9.20
C PRO A 80 1.27 4.91 -8.86
N LEU A 81 2.01 4.30 -7.94
CA LEU A 81 1.82 2.88 -7.58
C LEU A 81 0.56 2.68 -6.74
N TYR A 82 0.41 3.40 -5.62
CA TYR A 82 -0.79 3.32 -4.79
C TYR A 82 -2.03 3.79 -5.54
N GLY A 83 -1.93 4.89 -6.29
CA GLY A 83 -3.04 5.35 -7.11
C GLY A 83 -3.48 4.32 -8.16
N SER A 84 -2.53 3.60 -8.77
CA SER A 84 -2.84 2.48 -9.68
C SER A 84 -3.48 1.31 -8.95
N ALA A 85 -2.99 0.96 -7.74
CA ALA A 85 -3.58 -0.09 -6.91
C ALA A 85 -5.06 0.20 -6.62
N PHE A 86 -5.36 1.38 -6.08
CA PHE A 86 -6.74 1.76 -5.78
C PHE A 86 -7.62 1.89 -7.03
N MET A 87 -7.05 2.27 -8.17
CA MET A 87 -7.78 2.24 -9.45
C MET A 87 -8.10 0.80 -9.89
N GLY A 88 -7.20 -0.15 -9.66
CA GLY A 88 -7.44 -1.57 -9.89
C GLY A 88 -8.57 -2.09 -8.99
N MET A 89 -8.48 -1.82 -7.70
CA MET A 89 -9.50 -2.20 -6.71
C MET A 89 -10.88 -1.60 -7.03
N ALA A 90 -10.92 -0.33 -7.51
CA ALA A 90 -12.16 0.32 -7.93
C ALA A 90 -12.80 -0.33 -9.18
N LYS A 91 -12.06 -1.07 -9.97
CA LYS A 91 -12.56 -1.77 -11.17
C LYS A 91 -13.00 -3.21 -10.91
N ALA A 92 -12.71 -3.75 -9.74
CA ALA A 92 -13.17 -5.07 -9.36
C ALA A 92 -14.71 -5.10 -9.30
N ASP A 93 -15.29 -6.27 -9.55
CA ASP A 93 -16.74 -6.43 -9.45
C ASP A 93 -17.21 -6.15 -8.02
N SER A 94 -18.38 -5.51 -7.89
CA SER A 94 -18.97 -5.15 -6.59
C SER A 94 -19.23 -6.35 -5.67
N ASN A 95 -19.34 -7.55 -6.24
CA ASN A 95 -19.55 -8.80 -5.53
C ASN A 95 -18.25 -9.58 -5.28
N SER A 96 -17.10 -9.08 -5.75
CA SER A 96 -15.82 -9.73 -5.55
C SER A 96 -15.46 -9.84 -4.07
N LYS A 97 -14.78 -10.93 -3.72
CA LYS A 97 -14.17 -11.09 -2.41
C LYS A 97 -13.03 -10.09 -2.25
N ILE A 98 -12.62 -9.85 -1.02
CA ILE A 98 -11.57 -8.86 -0.72
C ILE A 98 -10.21 -9.25 -1.32
N ASP A 99 -9.87 -10.53 -1.37
CA ASP A 99 -8.66 -11.03 -2.01
C ASP A 99 -8.65 -10.76 -3.53
N GLU A 100 -9.80 -10.93 -4.22
CA GLU A 100 -9.95 -10.59 -5.64
C GLU A 100 -9.83 -9.08 -5.91
N ILE A 101 -10.39 -8.27 -5.02
CA ILE A 101 -10.28 -6.80 -5.08
C ILE A 101 -8.81 -6.40 -4.94
N LEU A 102 -8.10 -6.95 -3.95
CA LEU A 102 -6.68 -6.68 -3.73
C LEU A 102 -5.83 -7.20 -4.88
N GLN A 103 -6.15 -8.37 -5.45
CA GLN A 103 -5.47 -8.90 -6.63
C GLN A 103 -5.57 -7.94 -7.82
N SER A 104 -6.75 -7.36 -8.06
CA SER A 104 -6.93 -6.34 -9.09
C SER A 104 -6.05 -5.10 -8.84
N GLY A 105 -5.83 -4.75 -7.58
CA GLY A 105 -4.88 -3.71 -7.18
C GLY A 105 -3.43 -4.09 -7.48
N LEU A 106 -3.01 -5.28 -7.09
CA LEU A 106 -1.66 -5.81 -7.35
C LEU A 106 -1.35 -5.86 -8.84
N ASP A 107 -2.29 -6.32 -9.67
CA ASP A 107 -2.13 -6.38 -11.12
C ASP A 107 -1.81 -4.98 -11.70
N MET A 108 -2.44 -3.95 -11.17
CA MET A 108 -2.17 -2.58 -11.60
C MET A 108 -0.84 -2.03 -11.06
N ILE A 109 -0.41 -2.43 -9.86
CA ILE A 109 0.95 -2.13 -9.35
C ILE A 109 1.99 -2.75 -10.28
N VAL A 110 1.88 -4.04 -10.57
CA VAL A 110 2.79 -4.79 -11.44
C VAL A 110 2.81 -4.19 -12.86
N LYS A 111 1.64 -3.90 -13.42
CA LYS A 111 1.54 -3.26 -14.74
C LYS A 111 2.24 -1.90 -14.78
N ARG A 112 2.15 -1.12 -13.71
CA ARG A 112 2.73 0.24 -13.62
C ARG A 112 4.22 0.20 -13.33
N GLY A 113 4.63 -0.56 -12.31
CA GLY A 113 6.00 -0.60 -11.78
C GLY A 113 6.89 -1.63 -12.49
N LYS A 114 6.28 -2.64 -13.14
CA LYS A 114 6.97 -3.75 -13.81
C LYS A 114 7.97 -4.46 -12.88
N ALA A 115 7.60 -4.54 -11.59
CA ALA A 115 8.35 -5.26 -10.59
C ALA A 115 7.79 -6.68 -10.42
N GLU A 116 8.68 -7.60 -10.06
CA GLU A 116 8.39 -8.98 -9.71
C GLU A 116 8.72 -9.23 -8.25
N VAL A 117 8.23 -10.35 -7.69
CA VAL A 117 8.61 -10.79 -6.34
C VAL A 117 10.12 -11.05 -6.28
N GLY A 118 10.78 -10.61 -5.23
CA GLY A 118 12.23 -10.71 -5.03
C GLY A 118 13.01 -9.47 -5.44
N GLU A 119 12.35 -8.43 -5.97
CA GLU A 119 13.00 -7.21 -6.44
C GLU A 119 13.04 -6.07 -5.39
N LYS A 120 12.62 -6.34 -4.15
CA LYS A 120 12.59 -5.41 -3.02
C LYS A 120 11.68 -4.21 -3.29
N THR A 121 10.40 -4.50 -3.45
CA THR A 121 9.34 -3.51 -3.68
C THR A 121 8.07 -3.87 -2.90
N MET A 122 7.07 -3.01 -2.93
CA MET A 122 5.76 -3.32 -2.33
C MET A 122 5.13 -4.63 -2.87
N VAL A 123 5.52 -5.11 -4.07
CA VAL A 123 5.05 -6.39 -4.64
C VAL A 123 5.44 -7.57 -3.74
N ASP A 124 6.59 -7.47 -3.05
CA ASP A 124 7.07 -8.48 -2.09
C ASP A 124 6.21 -8.61 -0.83
N VAL A 125 5.35 -7.64 -0.58
CA VAL A 125 4.36 -7.67 0.50
C VAL A 125 2.97 -7.99 -0.02
N TRP A 126 2.52 -7.32 -1.08
CA TRP A 126 1.19 -7.52 -1.63
C TRP A 126 0.93 -8.97 -2.05
N THR A 127 1.88 -9.59 -2.75
CA THR A 127 1.71 -10.97 -3.26
C THR A 127 1.50 -12.00 -2.14
N PRO A 128 2.40 -12.14 -1.15
CA PRO A 128 2.22 -13.12 -0.09
C PRO A 128 1.05 -12.79 0.86
N VAL A 129 0.76 -11.51 1.08
CA VAL A 129 -0.40 -11.11 1.92
C VAL A 129 -1.71 -11.50 1.26
N ILE A 130 -1.88 -11.28 -0.05
CA ILE A 130 -3.08 -11.70 -0.78
C ILE A 130 -3.23 -13.22 -0.77
N ALA A 131 -2.13 -13.97 -0.94
CA ALA A 131 -2.15 -15.42 -0.86
C ALA A 131 -2.59 -15.90 0.53
N ALA A 132 -2.00 -15.36 1.60
CA ALA A 132 -2.38 -15.70 2.98
C ALA A 132 -3.84 -15.34 3.28
N LEU A 133 -4.34 -14.23 2.74
CA LEU A 133 -5.73 -13.82 2.88
C LEU A 133 -6.67 -14.80 2.17
N SER A 134 -6.36 -15.20 0.94
CA SER A 134 -7.15 -16.18 0.17
C SER A 134 -7.24 -17.54 0.86
N ASP A 135 -6.15 -17.92 1.57
CA ASP A 135 -6.07 -19.15 2.36
C ASP A 135 -6.71 -19.03 3.76
N GLY A 136 -7.21 -17.86 4.13
CA GLY A 136 -7.77 -17.59 5.46
C GLY A 136 -6.72 -17.62 6.59
N GLN A 137 -5.45 -17.33 6.29
CA GLN A 137 -4.31 -17.39 7.20
C GLN A 137 -3.66 -16.03 7.43
N LEU A 138 -4.26 -14.94 6.98
CA LEU A 138 -3.70 -13.62 7.18
C LEU A 138 -3.77 -13.21 8.65
N THR A 139 -2.62 -12.93 9.23
CA THR A 139 -2.46 -12.41 10.59
C THR A 139 -1.47 -11.24 10.60
N GLN A 140 -1.39 -10.51 11.72
CA GLN A 140 -0.38 -9.46 11.87
C GLN A 140 1.05 -10.02 11.75
N GLU A 141 1.29 -11.22 12.31
CA GLU A 141 2.61 -11.87 12.24
C GLU A 141 3.01 -12.14 10.79
N VAL A 142 2.08 -12.55 9.93
CA VAL A 142 2.35 -12.77 8.49
C VAL A 142 2.74 -11.46 7.82
N ILE A 143 2.01 -10.37 8.09
CA ILE A 143 2.33 -9.04 7.54
C ILE A 143 3.73 -8.60 7.98
N ASP A 144 4.03 -8.71 9.28
CA ASP A 144 5.31 -8.30 9.84
C ASP A 144 6.47 -9.13 9.26
N GLN A 145 6.28 -10.43 9.08
CA GLN A 145 7.28 -11.33 8.49
C GLN A 145 7.61 -10.95 7.04
N VAL A 146 6.61 -10.73 6.19
CA VAL A 146 6.84 -10.42 4.78
C VAL A 146 7.46 -9.03 4.61
N VAL A 147 7.07 -8.05 5.43
CA VAL A 147 7.69 -6.72 5.46
C VAL A 147 9.16 -6.83 5.87
N ASN A 148 9.46 -7.54 6.95
CA ASN A 148 10.82 -7.70 7.45
C ASN A 148 11.71 -8.49 6.48
N ALA A 149 11.17 -9.46 5.74
CA ALA A 149 11.92 -10.24 4.76
C ALA A 149 12.53 -9.38 3.65
N THR A 150 11.98 -8.18 3.39
CA THR A 150 12.54 -7.26 2.39
C THR A 150 13.94 -6.75 2.75
N LYS A 151 14.37 -6.87 4.01
CA LYS A 151 15.75 -6.55 4.43
C LYS A 151 16.78 -7.34 3.67
N ASP A 152 16.50 -8.62 3.44
CA ASP A 152 17.46 -9.57 2.87
C ASP A 152 17.45 -9.57 1.33
N LEU A 153 16.56 -8.81 0.72
CA LEU A 153 16.48 -8.67 -0.74
C LEU A 153 17.42 -7.59 -1.25
N LEU A 154 18.04 -7.85 -2.39
CA LEU A 154 18.75 -6.85 -3.19
C LEU A 154 17.73 -6.08 -4.03
N ALA A 155 17.74 -4.76 -3.93
CA ALA A 155 16.85 -3.94 -4.76
C ALA A 155 17.30 -3.93 -6.23
N THR A 156 16.44 -4.40 -7.12
CA THR A 156 16.65 -4.40 -8.57
C THR A 156 15.64 -3.51 -9.30
N LYS A 157 14.64 -3.00 -8.57
CA LYS A 157 13.62 -2.06 -9.07
C LYS A 157 13.46 -0.87 -8.13
N GLY A 158 12.80 0.16 -8.64
CA GLY A 158 12.52 1.39 -7.91
C GLY A 158 13.79 2.18 -7.55
N ARG A 159 13.65 3.13 -6.63
CA ARG A 159 14.77 4.02 -6.23
C ARG A 159 15.89 3.27 -5.52
N ALA A 160 15.55 2.33 -4.68
CA ALA A 160 16.52 1.53 -3.93
C ALA A 160 17.51 0.77 -4.85
N SER A 161 17.15 0.50 -6.10
CA SER A 161 18.06 -0.15 -7.06
C SER A 161 19.27 0.71 -7.41
N TYR A 162 19.19 2.03 -7.28
CA TYR A 162 20.31 2.93 -7.59
C TYR A 162 21.46 2.85 -6.58
N VAL A 163 21.21 2.34 -5.39
CA VAL A 163 22.27 2.16 -4.38
C VAL A 163 22.88 0.74 -4.39
N GLY A 164 22.33 -0.16 -5.24
CA GLY A 164 22.88 -1.52 -5.43
C GLY A 164 22.93 -2.32 -4.12
N GLU A 165 24.07 -2.95 -3.83
CA GLU A 165 24.26 -3.77 -2.62
C GLU A 165 24.02 -3.02 -1.30
N ARG A 166 24.12 -1.71 -1.29
CA ARG A 166 23.80 -0.90 -0.11
C ARG A 166 22.31 -0.95 0.26
N SER A 167 21.47 -1.48 -0.62
CA SER A 167 20.06 -1.72 -0.30
C SER A 167 19.84 -2.91 0.65
N LEU A 168 20.80 -3.82 0.77
CA LEU A 168 20.75 -4.95 1.71
C LEU A 168 20.75 -4.46 3.16
N GLY A 169 20.01 -5.17 4.01
CA GLY A 169 19.91 -4.85 5.44
C GLY A 169 18.87 -3.77 5.78
N HIS A 170 18.23 -3.15 4.79
CA HIS A 170 17.19 -2.13 4.97
C HIS A 170 15.82 -2.65 4.56
N ILE A 171 14.78 -2.33 5.34
CA ILE A 171 13.38 -2.57 4.94
C ILE A 171 13.04 -1.63 3.78
N ASP A 172 12.35 -2.14 2.76
CA ASP A 172 11.79 -1.28 1.71
C ASP A 172 10.66 -0.39 2.27
N PRO A 173 10.72 0.95 2.11
CA PRO A 173 9.69 1.84 2.65
C PRO A 173 8.31 1.64 2.02
N GLY A 174 8.26 1.26 0.73
CA GLY A 174 7.02 0.91 0.04
C GLY A 174 6.39 -0.38 0.59
N SER A 175 7.23 -1.34 0.95
CA SER A 175 6.81 -2.57 1.63
C SER A 175 6.29 -2.29 3.04
N PHE A 176 6.96 -1.43 3.80
CA PHE A 176 6.50 -1.08 5.15
C PHE A 176 5.16 -0.33 5.11
N SER A 177 5.00 0.66 4.24
CA SER A 177 3.72 1.37 4.07
C SER A 177 2.60 0.45 3.58
N SER A 178 2.91 -0.56 2.76
CA SER A 178 1.95 -1.60 2.37
C SER A 178 1.58 -2.50 3.55
N GLY A 179 2.52 -2.82 4.43
CA GLY A 179 2.22 -3.50 5.70
C GLY A 179 1.21 -2.72 6.54
N LEU A 180 1.38 -1.40 6.67
CA LEU A 180 0.42 -0.53 7.38
C LEU A 180 -0.98 -0.55 6.73
N LEU A 181 -1.05 -0.61 5.39
CA LEU A 181 -2.32 -0.74 4.68
C LEU A 181 -3.05 -2.05 5.04
N PHE A 182 -2.34 -3.17 5.06
CA PHE A 182 -2.92 -4.48 5.39
C PHE A 182 -3.21 -4.64 6.88
N THR A 183 -2.39 -4.08 7.77
CA THR A 183 -2.70 -3.98 9.21
C THR A 183 -4.01 -3.22 9.43
N ALA A 184 -4.18 -2.09 8.76
CA ALA A 184 -5.44 -1.34 8.80
C ALA A 184 -6.63 -2.16 8.30
N LEU A 185 -6.43 -3.00 7.26
CA LEU A 185 -7.48 -3.90 6.76
C LEU A 185 -7.88 -4.95 7.81
N LEU A 186 -6.92 -5.60 8.48
CA LEU A 186 -7.19 -6.54 9.58
C LEU A 186 -8.02 -5.88 10.69
N GLU A 187 -7.67 -4.66 11.07
CA GLU A 187 -8.36 -3.92 12.15
C GLU A 187 -9.82 -3.57 11.82
N THR A 188 -10.20 -3.52 10.54
CA THR A 188 -11.61 -3.35 10.16
C THR A 188 -12.48 -4.56 10.50
N GLY A 189 -11.89 -5.72 10.73
CA GLY A 189 -12.62 -6.99 10.93
C GLY A 189 -13.34 -7.49 9.67
N VAL A 190 -12.98 -7.03 8.50
CA VAL A 190 -13.53 -7.48 7.20
C VAL A 190 -12.90 -8.80 6.77
N VAL A 191 -11.72 -9.08 7.29
CA VAL A 191 -10.90 -10.27 7.00
C VAL A 191 -10.53 -10.99 8.27
#